data_6dc7f907dc769276f40e101837a856b6
#
_entry.id   6dc7f907dc769276f40e101837a856b6
#
_cell.length_a   1.000
_cell.length_b   1.000
_cell.length_c   1.000
_cell.angle_alpha   90.00
_cell.angle_beta   90.00
_cell.angle_gamma   90.00
#
_symmetry.space_group_name_H-M   'P 1'
#
loop_
_entity.id
_entity.type
_entity.pdbx_description
1 polymer ?
#
loop_
_entity_poly.entity_id
_entity_poly.type
_entity_poly.pdbx_seq_one_letter_code
_entity_poly.pdbx_strand_id
1 'polypeptide(L)'
;ADNRSRDFLAGDVRLAGETVTGKSALQDGTAFIPGGTLIVDQAEKLSLKETISLLDGAMRHNVQVLLSDSGKRSGTGSALTVLKDSGVNTYRWQGGHQTTADIISEPDKGARYSRLAQEFAVSVREGQESVAQISGTREQSVLNGLIRDSLRQEGVLGEKDTTITALTPVWLDSKSRGVRDYYREGMVMERWDPETRTHDRFVIDRVTASSNMLTLKDREGDRLDLKVSAVDSQWTLFRADTLPVAEGERLAVLGKIPDTRLKGGESVTVMKVEDGQLTVQRPGQKTTQTLAVGAGVFDGIKVGHGWVESPGRSVSETATVFASVTQRELDNATLNQLAQSGSHLRLYSAQDAARTTEKLSRHTAFSVVSEQLKSRSGETDLDAAIAQQKAGLHTPAEQAIHLAIPLLESQDLTFSRPQLLATAMETGGGKVSMADIDTTIQAQIRSGQLLNVPVAHGYGNDLLISRQTWDAEKSILTHVLEGKDAVAPLMDRVPASLMTDLTAGQRAATRMILEST
;
A
#
# COMPACT_ATOMS: atom_id res chain seq x y z
N ALA A 1 2.43 9.66 4.32
CA ALA A 1 3.64 8.82 4.41
C ALA A 1 3.42 7.67 5.40
N ASP A 2 4.11 6.56 5.22
CA ASP A 2 4.19 5.53 6.24
C ASP A 2 5.03 5.99 7.45
N ASN A 3 5.02 5.23 8.54
CA ASN A 3 5.73 5.63 9.76
C ASN A 3 7.24 5.84 9.54
N ARG A 4 7.85 5.05 8.65
CA ARG A 4 9.28 5.15 8.32
C ARG A 4 9.60 6.46 7.60
N SER A 5 8.81 6.81 6.59
CA SER A 5 8.95 8.08 5.87
C SER A 5 8.68 9.28 6.78
N ARG A 6 7.69 9.19 7.67
CA ARG A 6 7.40 10.23 8.66
C ARG A 6 8.59 10.43 9.60
N ASP A 7 9.15 9.35 10.16
CA ASP A 7 10.25 9.43 11.12
C ASP A 7 11.54 9.95 10.43
N PHE A 8 11.74 9.63 9.15
CA PHE A 8 12.81 10.19 8.33
C PHE A 8 12.66 11.71 8.16
N LEU A 9 11.48 12.17 7.74
CA LEU A 9 11.19 13.58 7.59
C LEU A 9 11.30 14.36 8.92
N ALA A 10 10.79 13.77 10.01
CA ALA A 10 10.89 14.39 11.34
C ALA A 10 12.32 14.52 11.85
N GLY A 11 13.25 13.67 11.37
CA GLY A 11 14.68 13.74 11.66
C GLY A 11 15.45 14.73 10.79
N ASP A 12 14.84 15.27 9.72
CA ASP A 12 15.52 16.21 8.84
C ASP A 12 15.63 17.60 9.50
N VAL A 13 16.85 18.02 9.77
CA VAL A 13 17.14 19.32 10.41
C VAL A 13 16.61 20.53 9.64
N ARG A 14 16.38 20.38 8.32
CA ARG A 14 15.82 21.44 7.46
C ARG A 14 14.33 21.67 7.74
N LEU A 15 13.65 20.69 8.36
CA LEU A 15 12.26 20.76 8.75
C LEU A 15 12.12 21.02 10.27
N ALA A 16 13.18 21.44 10.94
CA ALA A 16 13.16 21.73 12.36
C ALA A 16 12.20 22.91 12.65
N GLY A 17 11.20 22.65 13.50
CA GLY A 17 10.14 23.61 13.80
C GLY A 17 8.82 23.34 13.06
N GLU A 18 8.81 22.45 12.06
CA GLU A 18 7.60 22.06 11.37
C GLU A 18 6.94 20.83 12.03
N THR A 19 5.61 20.77 11.92
CA THR A 19 4.86 19.63 12.46
C THR A 19 4.82 18.52 11.42
N VAL A 20 5.52 17.40 11.66
CA VAL A 20 5.50 16.21 10.81
C VAL A 20 4.54 15.19 11.40
N THR A 21 3.46 14.89 10.68
CA THR A 21 2.40 13.98 11.12
C THR A 21 2.28 12.75 10.22
N GLY A 22 1.62 11.71 10.72
CA GLY A 22 1.26 10.55 9.90
C GLY A 22 -0.05 10.76 9.13
N LYS A 23 -0.37 9.81 8.27
CA LYS A 23 -1.57 9.82 7.42
C LYS A 23 -2.88 9.91 8.22
N SER A 24 -2.92 9.41 9.46
CA SER A 24 -4.08 9.51 10.35
C SER A 24 -4.52 10.96 10.62
N ALA A 25 -3.59 11.91 10.63
CA ALA A 25 -3.90 13.32 10.84
C ALA A 25 -4.78 13.95 9.74
N LEU A 26 -4.83 13.35 8.56
CA LEU A 26 -5.77 13.74 7.50
C LEU A 26 -7.20 13.26 7.83
N GLN A 27 -7.34 12.14 8.52
CA GLN A 27 -8.63 11.54 8.86
C GLN A 27 -9.28 12.20 10.07
N ASP A 28 -8.49 12.57 11.07
CA ASP A 28 -8.93 13.24 12.29
C ASP A 28 -8.97 14.78 12.16
N GLY A 29 -8.52 15.31 11.03
CA GLY A 29 -8.54 16.74 10.71
C GLY A 29 -7.42 17.56 11.37
N THR A 30 -6.54 16.95 12.17
CA THR A 30 -5.48 17.67 12.89
C THR A 30 -4.34 18.19 11.99
N ALA A 31 -4.28 17.71 10.73
CA ALA A 31 -3.33 18.20 9.74
C ALA A 31 -3.70 19.58 9.15
N PHE A 32 -4.96 20.02 9.30
CA PHE A 32 -5.44 21.25 8.66
C PHE A 32 -5.34 22.46 9.59
N ILE A 33 -4.22 23.17 9.50
CA ILE A 33 -4.00 24.43 10.24
C ILE A 33 -4.58 25.58 9.41
N PRO A 34 -5.64 26.28 9.86
CA PRO A 34 -6.30 27.33 9.07
C PRO A 34 -5.32 28.41 8.57
N GLY A 35 -5.37 28.70 7.28
CA GLY A 35 -4.49 29.65 6.61
C GLY A 35 -3.04 29.17 6.43
N GLY A 36 -2.75 27.92 6.79
CA GLY A 36 -1.42 27.32 6.61
C GLY A 36 -1.23 26.62 5.26
N THR A 37 -0.05 26.03 5.10
CA THR A 37 0.29 25.15 3.95
C THR A 37 0.50 23.73 4.43
N LEU A 38 -0.22 22.80 3.87
CA LEU A 38 -0.07 21.37 4.11
C LEU A 38 0.74 20.74 2.99
N ILE A 39 1.92 20.22 3.31
CA ILE A 39 2.77 19.48 2.38
C ILE A 39 2.52 17.99 2.57
N VAL A 40 2.07 17.32 1.51
CA VAL A 40 1.84 15.87 1.51
C VAL A 40 2.96 15.21 0.71
N ASP A 41 3.89 14.57 1.41
CA ASP A 41 4.96 13.81 0.78
C ASP A 41 4.47 12.44 0.30
N GLN A 42 4.99 11.99 -0.85
CA GLN A 42 4.60 10.74 -1.51
C GLN A 42 3.07 10.66 -1.75
N ALA A 43 2.51 11.72 -2.29
CA ALA A 43 1.07 11.84 -2.51
C ALA A 43 0.54 10.81 -3.53
N GLU A 44 1.40 10.19 -4.34
CA GLU A 44 1.05 9.06 -5.20
C GLU A 44 0.51 7.84 -4.43
N LYS A 45 0.73 7.77 -3.12
CA LYS A 45 0.21 6.72 -2.23
C LYS A 45 -1.20 7.00 -1.70
N LEU A 46 -1.76 8.17 -1.97
CA LEU A 46 -3.13 8.48 -1.58
C LEU A 46 -4.12 7.77 -2.51
N SER A 47 -5.12 7.14 -1.93
CA SER A 47 -6.28 6.65 -2.66
C SER A 47 -7.18 7.82 -3.12
N LEU A 48 -8.07 7.58 -4.08
CA LEU A 48 -9.08 8.55 -4.51
C LEU A 48 -9.88 9.11 -3.32
N LYS A 49 -10.32 8.24 -2.42
CA LYS A 49 -11.08 8.63 -1.23
C LYS A 49 -10.28 9.53 -0.28
N GLU A 50 -9.01 9.21 -0.07
CA GLU A 50 -8.14 10.02 0.78
C GLU A 50 -7.81 11.36 0.15
N THR A 51 -7.65 11.40 -1.17
CA THR A 51 -7.46 12.65 -1.91
C THR A 51 -8.69 13.54 -1.82
N ILE A 52 -9.89 12.99 -1.96
CA ILE A 52 -11.15 13.74 -1.78
C ILE A 52 -11.23 14.30 -0.35
N SER A 53 -10.96 13.46 0.66
CA SER A 53 -10.99 13.89 2.07
C SER A 53 -9.94 14.98 2.36
N LEU A 54 -8.76 14.89 1.72
CA LEU A 54 -7.71 15.90 1.80
C LEU A 54 -8.18 17.24 1.22
N LEU A 55 -8.75 17.22 0.00
CA LEU A 55 -9.23 18.43 -0.67
C LEU A 55 -10.41 19.08 0.07
N ASP A 56 -11.37 18.27 0.53
CA ASP A 56 -12.48 18.72 1.38
C ASP A 56 -11.99 19.39 2.68
N GLY A 57 -11.04 18.76 3.36
CA GLY A 57 -10.45 19.30 4.58
C GLY A 57 -9.71 20.61 4.32
N ALA A 58 -8.92 20.67 3.26
CA ALA A 58 -8.20 21.87 2.87
C ALA A 58 -9.13 23.05 2.54
N MET A 59 -10.21 22.81 1.80
CA MET A 59 -11.21 23.83 1.48
C MET A 59 -11.91 24.35 2.74
N ARG A 60 -12.37 23.46 3.63
CA ARG A 60 -13.07 23.86 4.87
C ARG A 60 -12.21 24.69 5.81
N HIS A 61 -10.91 24.44 5.84
CA HIS A 61 -9.98 25.11 6.74
C HIS A 61 -9.15 26.20 6.06
N ASN A 62 -9.40 26.50 4.78
CA ASN A 62 -8.63 27.46 4.00
C ASN A 62 -7.12 27.16 4.04
N VAL A 63 -6.74 25.94 3.69
CA VAL A 63 -5.35 25.44 3.73
C VAL A 63 -4.85 25.26 2.30
N GLN A 64 -3.67 25.79 1.99
CA GLN A 64 -2.99 25.49 0.75
C GLN A 64 -2.41 24.07 0.80
N VAL A 65 -2.58 23.29 -0.28
CA VAL A 65 -2.05 21.91 -0.37
C VAL A 65 -0.96 21.83 -1.42
N LEU A 66 0.20 21.32 -1.02
CA LEU A 66 1.31 20.97 -1.90
C LEU A 66 1.48 19.45 -1.90
N LEU A 67 1.42 18.83 -3.06
CA LEU A 67 1.55 17.40 -3.26
C LEU A 67 2.90 17.07 -3.87
N SER A 68 3.72 16.29 -3.17
CA SER A 68 4.98 15.75 -3.68
C SER A 68 4.73 14.39 -4.31
N ASP A 69 5.11 14.22 -5.58
CA ASP A 69 5.07 12.96 -6.31
C ASP A 69 6.49 12.44 -6.46
N SER A 70 6.81 11.31 -5.85
CA SER A 70 8.13 10.68 -5.94
C SER A 70 8.38 10.01 -7.31
N GLY A 71 7.40 10.01 -8.21
CA GLY A 71 7.46 9.30 -9.49
C GLY A 71 7.39 7.79 -9.36
N LYS A 72 7.12 7.27 -8.15
CA LYS A 72 6.98 5.84 -7.90
C LYS A 72 5.58 5.39 -8.28
N ARG A 73 5.48 4.17 -8.83
CA ARG A 73 4.18 3.56 -9.10
C ARG A 73 3.52 3.16 -7.76
N SER A 74 2.33 3.68 -7.51
CA SER A 74 1.47 3.21 -6.43
C SER A 74 0.19 2.66 -7.05
N GLY A 75 -0.32 1.53 -6.57
CA GLY A 75 -1.49 0.85 -7.12
C GLY A 75 -2.75 1.71 -7.23
N THR A 76 -2.79 2.85 -6.53
CA THR A 76 -3.91 3.79 -6.51
C THR A 76 -3.55 5.17 -7.07
N GLY A 77 -2.42 5.32 -7.76
CA GLY A 77 -1.83 6.60 -8.20
C GLY A 77 -2.63 7.45 -9.19
N SER A 78 -3.84 7.03 -9.57
CA SER A 78 -4.70 7.78 -10.50
C SER A 78 -5.15 9.14 -9.95
N ALA A 79 -5.22 9.33 -8.63
CA ALA A 79 -5.64 10.59 -8.03
C ALA A 79 -4.73 11.76 -8.45
N LEU A 80 -3.40 11.58 -8.44
CA LEU A 80 -2.47 12.60 -8.92
C LEU A 80 -2.57 12.85 -10.42
N THR A 81 -2.87 11.81 -11.20
CA THR A 81 -3.09 11.97 -12.65
C THR A 81 -4.33 12.81 -12.90
N VAL A 82 -5.45 12.53 -12.21
CA VAL A 82 -6.67 13.36 -12.29
C VAL A 82 -6.36 14.82 -11.97
N LEU A 83 -5.62 15.08 -10.89
CA LEU A 83 -5.25 16.43 -10.49
C LEU A 83 -4.40 17.13 -11.54
N LYS A 84 -3.39 16.46 -12.10
CA LYS A 84 -2.54 17.00 -13.18
C LYS A 84 -3.37 17.34 -14.44
N ASP A 85 -4.24 16.44 -14.85
CA ASP A 85 -5.10 16.60 -16.03
C ASP A 85 -6.18 17.67 -15.82
N SER A 86 -6.52 17.96 -14.55
CA SER A 86 -7.45 19.04 -14.18
C SER A 86 -6.83 20.45 -14.24
N GLY A 87 -5.55 20.55 -14.58
CA GLY A 87 -4.84 21.82 -14.74
C GLY A 87 -4.28 22.39 -13.43
N VAL A 88 -4.06 21.55 -12.42
CA VAL A 88 -3.31 21.96 -11.22
C VAL A 88 -1.87 22.29 -11.63
N ASN A 89 -1.34 23.39 -11.10
CA ASN A 89 0.04 23.79 -11.38
C ASN A 89 1.02 22.69 -10.99
N THR A 90 1.87 22.27 -11.93
CA THR A 90 2.84 21.21 -11.72
C THR A 90 4.25 21.67 -12.01
N TYR A 91 5.19 21.26 -11.16
CA TYR A 91 6.61 21.48 -11.35
C TYR A 91 7.35 20.14 -11.35
N ARG A 92 8.16 19.89 -12.37
CA ARG A 92 8.98 18.67 -12.44
C ARG A 92 10.41 19.00 -11.99
N TRP A 93 10.85 18.35 -10.93
CA TRP A 93 12.24 18.40 -10.50
C TRP A 93 13.14 17.68 -11.53
N GLN A 94 14.15 18.37 -12.05
CA GLN A 94 15.08 17.82 -13.05
C GLN A 94 16.46 17.46 -12.48
N GLY A 95 16.61 17.33 -11.18
CA GLY A 95 17.88 17.12 -10.48
C GLY A 95 18.00 15.78 -9.80
N GLY A 96 17.60 14.66 -10.43
CA GLY A 96 17.75 13.32 -9.87
C GLY A 96 19.03 12.64 -10.32
N HIS A 97 19.70 11.91 -9.42
CA HIS A 97 20.74 10.94 -9.80
C HIS A 97 20.11 9.87 -10.70
N GLN A 98 20.81 9.50 -11.77
CA GLN A 98 20.36 8.39 -12.60
C GLN A 98 20.58 7.09 -11.82
N THR A 99 19.52 6.31 -11.62
CA THR A 99 19.60 4.98 -11.06
C THR A 99 20.26 4.06 -12.09
N THR A 100 21.39 3.45 -11.73
CA THR A 100 22.01 2.42 -12.55
C THR A 100 21.35 1.08 -12.29
N ALA A 101 21.02 0.36 -13.34
CA ALA A 101 20.39 -0.94 -13.24
C ALA A 101 21.23 -1.99 -13.99
N ASP A 102 21.62 -3.05 -13.28
CA ASP A 102 22.15 -4.27 -13.89
C ASP A 102 20.99 -5.20 -14.21
N ILE A 103 20.81 -5.50 -15.49
CA ILE A 103 19.73 -6.39 -15.94
C ILE A 103 20.27 -7.80 -16.09
N ILE A 104 19.71 -8.72 -15.31
CA ILE A 104 20.06 -10.13 -15.31
C ILE A 104 18.93 -10.90 -15.99
N SER A 105 19.24 -11.53 -17.12
CA SER A 105 18.28 -12.30 -17.90
C SER A 105 18.25 -13.76 -17.43
N GLU A 106 17.08 -14.22 -16.99
CA GLU A 106 16.83 -15.62 -16.66
C GLU A 106 15.34 -15.95 -16.96
N PRO A 107 15.08 -16.66 -18.06
CA PRO A 107 13.72 -16.96 -18.48
C PRO A 107 12.93 -17.84 -17.51
N ASP A 108 13.58 -18.86 -16.94
CA ASP A 108 12.94 -19.73 -15.96
C ASP A 108 12.70 -19.01 -14.64
N LYS A 109 11.47 -19.06 -14.17
CA LYS A 109 11.07 -18.36 -12.94
C LYS A 109 11.78 -18.90 -11.70
N GLY A 110 11.87 -20.23 -11.58
CA GLY A 110 12.51 -20.88 -10.44
C GLY A 110 14.01 -20.58 -10.39
N ALA A 111 14.70 -20.73 -11.52
CA ALA A 111 16.12 -20.40 -11.67
C ALA A 111 16.38 -18.91 -11.39
N ARG A 112 15.51 -18.01 -11.89
CA ARG A 112 15.61 -16.58 -11.66
C ARG A 112 15.51 -16.21 -10.19
N TYR A 113 14.55 -16.77 -9.46
CA TYR A 113 14.39 -16.53 -8.02
C TYR A 113 15.53 -17.14 -7.21
N SER A 114 15.98 -18.35 -7.56
CA SER A 114 17.12 -19.00 -6.90
C SER A 114 18.41 -18.19 -7.09
N ARG A 115 18.65 -17.71 -8.32
CA ARG A 115 19.80 -16.85 -8.61
C ARG A 115 19.76 -15.53 -7.83
N LEU A 116 18.60 -14.86 -7.81
CA LEU A 116 18.39 -13.64 -7.02
C LEU A 116 18.70 -13.91 -5.54
N ALA A 117 18.17 -14.99 -4.97
CA ALA A 117 18.35 -15.35 -3.58
C ALA A 117 19.84 -15.63 -3.23
N GLN A 118 20.54 -16.34 -4.10
CA GLN A 118 21.97 -16.64 -3.92
C GLN A 118 22.82 -15.37 -3.96
N GLU A 119 22.64 -14.53 -4.99
CA GLU A 119 23.40 -13.29 -5.13
C GLU A 119 23.07 -12.29 -4.00
N PHE A 120 21.82 -12.26 -3.54
CA PHE A 120 21.40 -11.50 -2.37
C PHE A 120 22.11 -11.99 -1.09
N ALA A 121 22.17 -13.31 -0.87
CA ALA A 121 22.79 -13.88 0.31
C ALA A 121 24.30 -13.59 0.36
N VAL A 122 24.99 -13.68 -0.78
CA VAL A 122 26.41 -13.30 -0.91
C VAL A 122 26.61 -11.83 -0.55
N SER A 123 25.77 -10.93 -1.07
CA SER A 123 25.82 -9.49 -0.79
C SER A 123 25.65 -9.20 0.71
N VAL A 124 24.71 -9.88 1.37
CA VAL A 124 24.50 -9.75 2.82
C VAL A 124 25.71 -10.28 3.61
N ARG A 125 26.26 -11.44 3.22
CA ARG A 125 27.49 -12.00 3.85
C ARG A 125 28.66 -11.04 3.77
N GLU A 126 28.80 -10.32 2.65
CA GLU A 126 29.84 -9.32 2.45
C GLU A 126 29.59 -8.01 3.23
N GLY A 127 28.52 -7.95 4.00
CA GLY A 127 28.16 -6.78 4.82
C GLY A 127 27.54 -5.63 4.03
N GLN A 128 27.12 -5.86 2.78
CA GLN A 128 26.46 -4.85 1.97
C GLN A 128 25.01 -4.69 2.43
N GLU A 129 24.54 -3.44 2.46
CA GLU A 129 23.11 -3.17 2.70
C GLU A 129 22.32 -3.64 1.48
N SER A 130 21.50 -4.67 1.67
CA SER A 130 20.79 -5.35 0.59
C SER A 130 19.29 -5.45 0.89
N VAL A 131 18.46 -5.15 -0.11
CA VAL A 131 16.99 -5.22 -0.03
C VAL A 131 16.49 -6.01 -1.24
N ALA A 132 15.64 -7.02 -1.00
CA ALA A 132 14.95 -7.71 -2.07
C ALA A 132 13.53 -7.15 -2.24
N GLN A 133 13.12 -6.90 -3.49
CA GLN A 133 11.80 -6.34 -3.79
C GLN A 133 11.07 -7.16 -4.85
N ILE A 134 9.82 -7.52 -4.54
CA ILE A 134 8.93 -8.21 -5.47
C ILE A 134 7.46 -7.89 -5.12
N SER A 135 6.61 -7.81 -6.14
CA SER A 135 5.17 -7.60 -5.99
C SER A 135 4.46 -8.92 -5.66
N GLY A 136 3.44 -8.81 -4.79
CA GLY A 136 2.55 -9.92 -4.44
C GLY A 136 3.01 -10.74 -3.23
N THR A 137 2.09 -10.93 -2.28
CA THR A 137 2.36 -11.61 -0.99
C THR A 137 2.87 -13.05 -1.17
N ARG A 138 2.31 -13.79 -2.14
CA ARG A 138 2.74 -15.16 -2.43
C ARG A 138 4.18 -15.19 -2.96
N GLU A 139 4.51 -14.29 -3.87
CA GLU A 139 5.86 -14.20 -4.45
C GLU A 139 6.88 -13.79 -3.38
N GLN A 140 6.51 -12.85 -2.51
CA GLN A 140 7.34 -12.45 -1.37
C GLN A 140 7.60 -13.61 -0.42
N SER A 141 6.60 -14.43 -0.12
CA SER A 141 6.75 -15.62 0.74
C SER A 141 7.70 -16.64 0.11
N VAL A 142 7.54 -16.93 -1.18
CA VAL A 142 8.43 -17.87 -1.91
C VAL A 142 9.86 -17.34 -1.92
N LEU A 143 10.06 -16.07 -2.25
CA LEU A 143 11.39 -15.48 -2.32
C LEU A 143 12.04 -15.37 -0.94
N ASN A 144 11.29 -15.06 0.13
CA ASN A 144 11.79 -15.10 1.50
C ASN A 144 12.31 -16.49 1.87
N GLY A 145 11.61 -17.56 1.49
CA GLY A 145 12.05 -18.94 1.71
C GLY A 145 13.39 -19.21 1.03
N LEU A 146 13.51 -18.90 -0.26
CA LEU A 146 14.75 -19.11 -1.04
C LEU A 146 15.93 -18.26 -0.51
N ILE A 147 15.66 -17.02 -0.12
CA ILE A 147 16.68 -16.16 0.50
C ILE A 147 17.15 -16.74 1.83
N ARG A 148 16.25 -17.21 2.70
CA ARG A 148 16.61 -17.84 3.98
C ARG A 148 17.47 -19.07 3.77
N ASP A 149 17.13 -19.94 2.81
CA ASP A 149 17.91 -21.12 2.48
C ASP A 149 19.32 -20.74 1.99
N SER A 150 19.43 -19.72 1.13
CA SER A 150 20.71 -19.21 0.64
C SER A 150 21.54 -18.54 1.75
N LEU A 151 20.92 -17.75 2.62
CA LEU A 151 21.59 -17.12 3.77
C LEU A 151 22.13 -18.16 4.77
N ARG A 152 21.42 -19.28 4.92
CA ARG A 152 21.85 -20.42 5.75
C ARG A 152 23.07 -21.10 5.13
N GLN A 153 23.07 -21.32 3.82
CA GLN A 153 24.23 -21.84 3.08
C GLN A 153 25.46 -20.94 3.20
N GLU A 154 25.25 -19.63 3.24
CA GLU A 154 26.32 -18.63 3.41
C GLU A 154 26.72 -18.42 4.89
N GLY A 155 26.10 -19.12 5.83
CA GLY A 155 26.41 -19.03 7.26
C GLY A 155 25.93 -17.74 7.93
N VAL A 156 25.04 -16.98 7.30
CA VAL A 156 24.45 -15.75 7.85
C VAL A 156 23.31 -16.04 8.81
N LEU A 157 22.50 -17.07 8.50
CA LEU A 157 21.43 -17.55 9.38
C LEU A 157 21.85 -18.78 10.17
N GLY A 158 21.41 -18.86 11.43
CA GLY A 158 21.57 -20.04 12.26
C GLY A 158 20.89 -21.28 11.65
N GLU A 159 21.41 -22.44 11.97
CA GLU A 159 20.91 -23.71 11.42
C GLU A 159 19.54 -24.12 11.99
N LYS A 160 19.23 -23.70 13.22
CA LYS A 160 17.98 -24.07 13.92
C LYS A 160 16.94 -22.96 13.83
N ASP A 161 15.74 -23.34 13.41
CA ASP A 161 14.56 -22.48 13.49
C ASP A 161 13.83 -22.68 14.82
N THR A 162 13.43 -21.57 15.42
CA THR A 162 12.40 -21.53 16.45
C THR A 162 11.10 -21.08 15.82
N THR A 163 10.04 -21.81 16.06
CA THR A 163 8.72 -21.48 15.52
C THR A 163 7.98 -20.56 16.48
N ILE A 164 7.56 -19.41 15.96
CA ILE A 164 6.75 -18.45 16.70
C ILE A 164 5.41 -18.20 15.98
N THR A 165 4.44 -17.64 16.69
CA THR A 165 3.21 -17.14 16.08
C THR A 165 3.41 -15.68 15.66
N ALA A 166 3.27 -15.40 14.37
CA ALA A 166 3.29 -14.07 13.79
C ALA A 166 1.87 -13.55 13.54
N LEU A 167 1.60 -12.32 13.91
CA LEU A 167 0.33 -11.65 13.67
C LEU A 167 0.46 -10.67 12.51
N THR A 168 -0.14 -11.03 11.38
CA THR A 168 -0.19 -10.19 10.17
C THR A 168 -1.47 -9.36 10.18
N PRO A 169 -1.40 -8.00 10.18
CA PRO A 169 -2.58 -7.16 10.16
C PRO A 169 -3.41 -7.37 8.89
N VAL A 170 -4.73 -7.47 9.06
CA VAL A 170 -5.71 -7.44 7.97
C VAL A 170 -6.38 -6.07 7.98
N TRP A 171 -6.04 -5.26 6.98
CA TRP A 171 -6.55 -3.89 6.88
C TRP A 171 -7.96 -3.88 6.31
N LEU A 172 -8.93 -3.52 7.15
CA LEU A 172 -10.32 -3.35 6.77
C LEU A 172 -10.70 -1.87 6.88
N ASP A 173 -11.31 -1.32 5.84
CA ASP A 173 -11.92 0.00 5.91
C ASP A 173 -13.22 -0.04 6.74
N SER A 174 -13.82 1.11 6.98
CA SER A 174 -15.04 1.22 7.80
C SER A 174 -16.23 0.40 7.25
N LYS A 175 -16.31 0.20 5.94
CA LYS A 175 -17.36 -0.61 5.30
C LYS A 175 -17.06 -2.10 5.42
N SER A 176 -15.82 -2.49 5.13
CA SER A 176 -15.38 -3.88 5.17
C SER A 176 -15.42 -4.46 6.58
N ARG A 177 -15.22 -3.64 7.62
CA ARG A 177 -15.37 -4.07 9.02
C ARG A 177 -16.75 -4.61 9.34
N GLY A 178 -17.81 -4.05 8.75
CA GLY A 178 -19.18 -4.51 8.91
C GLY A 178 -19.53 -5.76 8.10
N VAL A 179 -18.58 -6.34 7.37
CA VAL A 179 -18.81 -7.49 6.50
C VAL A 179 -18.23 -8.76 7.12
N ARG A 180 -19.11 -9.71 7.47
CA ARG A 180 -18.77 -10.95 8.16
C ARG A 180 -17.72 -11.79 7.43
N ASP A 181 -17.73 -11.81 6.12
CA ASP A 181 -16.94 -12.75 5.32
C ASP A 181 -15.42 -12.45 5.34
N TYR A 182 -15.02 -11.33 5.92
CA TYR A 182 -13.61 -11.04 6.23
C TYR A 182 -13.12 -11.71 7.52
N TYR A 183 -14.03 -12.19 8.38
CA TYR A 183 -13.70 -12.80 9.66
C TYR A 183 -13.75 -14.32 9.55
N ARG A 184 -12.73 -14.99 10.05
CA ARG A 184 -12.62 -16.45 10.03
C ARG A 184 -12.20 -16.95 11.40
N GLU A 185 -12.62 -18.15 11.74
CA GLU A 185 -12.19 -18.85 12.94
C GLU A 185 -10.67 -18.99 12.98
N GLY A 186 -10.08 -18.80 14.15
CA GLY A 186 -8.63 -18.78 14.36
C GLY A 186 -7.94 -17.44 14.08
N MET A 187 -8.61 -16.46 13.47
CA MET A 187 -8.07 -15.10 13.38
C MET A 187 -8.07 -14.41 14.74
N VAL A 188 -7.22 -13.42 14.89
CA VAL A 188 -7.05 -12.64 16.12
C VAL A 188 -7.66 -11.28 15.96
N MET A 189 -8.38 -10.83 16.96
CA MET A 189 -8.87 -9.46 17.09
C MET A 189 -8.26 -8.80 18.31
N GLU A 190 -7.77 -7.58 18.15
CA GLU A 190 -7.35 -6.74 19.26
C GLU A 190 -8.26 -5.53 19.37
N ARG A 191 -8.68 -5.22 20.60
CA ARG A 191 -9.43 -4.01 20.92
C ARG A 191 -8.55 -3.05 21.69
N TRP A 192 -8.45 -1.82 21.21
CA TRP A 192 -7.82 -0.75 21.96
C TRP A 192 -8.73 -0.26 23.07
N ASP A 193 -8.22 -0.26 24.29
CA ASP A 193 -8.88 0.35 25.44
C ASP A 193 -8.20 1.71 25.75
N PRO A 194 -8.92 2.83 25.56
CA PRO A 194 -8.37 4.17 25.81
C PRO A 194 -8.16 4.49 27.30
N GLU A 195 -8.88 3.81 28.21
CA GLU A 195 -8.77 4.03 29.66
C GLU A 195 -7.50 3.40 30.21
N THR A 196 -7.26 2.13 29.90
CA THR A 196 -6.06 1.39 30.33
C THR A 196 -4.87 1.63 29.42
N ARG A 197 -5.08 2.14 28.20
CA ARG A 197 -4.08 2.27 27.12
C ARG A 197 -3.42 0.95 26.75
N THR A 198 -4.19 -0.12 26.82
CA THR A 198 -3.78 -1.49 26.45
C THR A 198 -4.59 -2.02 25.29
N HIS A 199 -4.17 -3.16 24.78
CA HIS A 199 -4.92 -3.91 23.78
C HIS A 199 -5.39 -5.22 24.40
N ASP A 200 -6.71 -5.40 24.45
CA ASP A 200 -7.30 -6.69 24.77
C ASP A 200 -7.24 -7.58 23.54
N ARG A 201 -6.78 -8.81 23.68
CA ARG A 201 -6.61 -9.76 22.57
C ARG A 201 -7.60 -10.91 22.70
N PHE A 202 -8.22 -11.21 21.56
CA PHE A 202 -9.21 -12.28 21.42
C PHE A 202 -8.90 -13.13 20.19
N VAL A 203 -9.30 -14.40 20.24
CA VAL A 203 -9.32 -15.29 19.07
C VAL A 203 -10.77 -15.45 18.63
N ILE A 204 -11.03 -15.45 17.35
CA ILE A 204 -12.34 -15.77 16.79
C ILE A 204 -12.56 -17.28 16.94
N ASP A 205 -13.38 -17.67 17.93
CA ASP A 205 -13.74 -19.06 18.20
C ASP A 205 -14.80 -19.55 17.21
N ARG A 206 -15.76 -18.67 16.85
CA ARG A 206 -16.84 -18.99 15.91
C ARG A 206 -17.32 -17.79 15.14
N VAL A 207 -17.69 -18.03 13.88
CA VAL A 207 -18.38 -17.06 13.02
C VAL A 207 -19.78 -17.60 12.70
N THR A 208 -20.84 -16.98 13.26
CA THR A 208 -22.22 -17.43 13.10
C THR A 208 -22.90 -16.66 11.98
N ALA A 209 -23.21 -17.36 10.88
CA ALA A 209 -23.80 -16.76 9.68
C ALA A 209 -25.23 -16.25 9.90
N SER A 210 -26.05 -17.00 10.62
CA SER A 210 -27.48 -16.69 10.81
C SER A 210 -27.73 -15.44 11.64
N SER A 211 -26.85 -15.12 12.59
CA SER A 211 -26.97 -13.97 13.49
C SER A 211 -25.98 -12.85 13.21
N ASN A 212 -25.10 -13.00 12.22
CA ASN A 212 -24.02 -12.05 11.91
C ASN A 212 -23.15 -11.72 13.13
N MET A 213 -22.79 -12.77 13.90
CA MET A 213 -22.10 -12.68 15.18
C MET A 213 -20.72 -13.34 15.10
N LEU A 214 -19.76 -12.76 15.80
CA LEU A 214 -18.47 -13.34 16.13
C LEU A 214 -18.50 -13.75 17.60
N THR A 215 -18.16 -15.01 17.91
CA THR A 215 -17.84 -15.43 19.27
C THR A 215 -16.34 -15.34 19.43
N LEU A 216 -15.91 -14.42 20.27
CA LEU A 216 -14.51 -14.16 20.59
C LEU A 216 -14.17 -14.88 21.91
N LYS A 217 -12.91 -15.33 22.03
CA LYS A 217 -12.39 -15.98 23.22
C LYS A 217 -11.11 -15.30 23.64
N ASP A 218 -11.00 -14.93 24.91
CA ASP A 218 -9.78 -14.36 25.48
C ASP A 218 -8.78 -15.46 25.92
N ARG A 219 -7.68 -15.05 26.56
CA ARG A 219 -6.62 -15.94 27.03
C ARG A 219 -7.12 -16.87 28.16
N GLU A 220 -8.01 -16.41 29.01
CA GLU A 220 -8.59 -17.11 30.15
C GLU A 220 -9.66 -18.12 29.71
N GLY A 221 -10.16 -17.97 28.49
CA GLY A 221 -11.19 -18.83 27.89
C GLY A 221 -12.59 -18.23 27.98
N ASP A 222 -12.70 -17.01 28.49
CA ASP A 222 -13.97 -16.31 28.56
C ASP A 222 -14.43 -15.88 27.17
N ARG A 223 -15.75 -15.91 26.96
CA ARG A 223 -16.36 -15.66 25.66
C ARG A 223 -17.05 -14.32 25.61
N LEU A 224 -16.83 -13.62 24.51
CA LEU A 224 -17.49 -12.37 24.15
C LEU A 224 -18.18 -12.52 22.81
N ASP A 225 -19.50 -12.34 22.79
CA ASP A 225 -20.27 -12.29 21.55
C ASP A 225 -20.32 -10.86 21.01
N LEU A 226 -19.82 -10.67 19.78
CA LEU A 226 -19.72 -9.36 19.11
C LEU A 226 -20.48 -9.39 17.80
N LYS A 227 -21.43 -8.47 17.61
CA LYS A 227 -22.06 -8.27 16.29
C LYS A 227 -21.01 -7.70 15.32
N VAL A 228 -20.95 -8.24 14.10
CA VAL A 228 -20.03 -7.74 13.07
C VAL A 228 -20.24 -6.25 12.80
N SER A 229 -21.49 -5.77 12.88
CA SER A 229 -21.82 -4.34 12.73
C SER A 229 -21.31 -3.45 13.86
N ALA A 230 -20.91 -4.03 14.99
CA ALA A 230 -20.35 -3.29 16.14
C ALA A 230 -18.81 -3.24 16.11
N VAL A 231 -18.17 -3.83 15.09
CA VAL A 231 -16.72 -3.73 14.91
C VAL A 231 -16.38 -2.35 14.36
N ASP A 232 -15.85 -1.49 15.19
CA ASP A 232 -15.47 -0.12 14.90
C ASP A 232 -13.94 0.04 14.70
N SER A 233 -13.46 1.27 14.74
CA SER A 233 -12.03 1.59 14.57
C SER A 233 -11.13 1.19 15.75
N GLN A 234 -11.69 0.85 16.91
CA GLN A 234 -10.94 0.36 18.07
C GLN A 234 -10.50 -1.09 17.87
N TRP A 235 -11.12 -1.82 16.96
CA TRP A 235 -10.79 -3.19 16.65
C TRP A 235 -9.82 -3.31 15.47
N THR A 236 -8.80 -4.13 15.66
CA THR A 236 -7.86 -4.50 14.59
C THR A 236 -7.89 -6.02 14.41
N LEU A 237 -7.97 -6.46 13.15
CA LEU A 237 -7.99 -7.87 12.78
C LEU A 237 -6.59 -8.33 12.35
N PHE A 238 -6.21 -9.52 12.76
CA PHE A 238 -4.94 -10.15 12.38
C PHE A 238 -5.16 -11.59 11.93
N ARG A 239 -4.35 -12.01 10.97
CA ARG A 239 -4.14 -13.41 10.67
C ARG A 239 -2.99 -13.92 11.53
N ALA A 240 -3.17 -15.06 12.18
CA ALA A 240 -2.13 -15.74 12.93
C ALA A 240 -1.47 -16.79 12.03
N ASP A 241 -0.20 -16.62 11.76
CA ASP A 241 0.60 -17.50 10.91
C ASP A 241 1.79 -18.07 11.72
N THR A 242 2.21 -19.26 11.38
CA THR A 242 3.44 -19.85 11.91
C THR A 242 4.65 -19.26 11.19
N LEU A 243 5.60 -18.70 11.94
CA LEU A 243 6.80 -18.08 11.42
C LEU A 243 8.05 -18.78 11.98
N PRO A 244 8.88 -19.43 11.13
CA PRO A 244 10.19 -19.93 11.55
C PRO A 244 11.18 -18.75 11.65
N VAL A 245 11.94 -18.69 12.75
CA VAL A 245 12.91 -17.62 13.04
C VAL A 245 14.23 -18.27 13.49
N ALA A 246 15.34 -17.82 12.94
CA ALA A 246 16.68 -18.22 13.30
C ALA A 246 17.51 -17.02 13.82
N GLU A 247 18.66 -17.31 14.45
CA GLU A 247 19.65 -16.26 14.71
C GLU A 247 20.18 -15.70 13.38
N GLY A 248 20.36 -14.39 13.32
CA GLY A 248 20.66 -13.65 12.10
C GLY A 248 19.44 -13.23 11.29
N GLU A 249 18.23 -13.69 11.63
CA GLU A 249 16.99 -13.38 10.91
C GLU A 249 16.70 -11.89 10.88
N ARG A 250 16.32 -11.37 9.73
CA ARG A 250 15.75 -10.02 9.61
C ARG A 250 14.23 -10.10 9.73
N LEU A 251 13.68 -9.40 10.72
CA LEU A 251 12.24 -9.30 10.94
C LEU A 251 11.74 -7.90 10.60
N ALA A 252 10.63 -7.82 9.88
CA ALA A 252 9.86 -6.61 9.70
C ALA A 252 8.85 -6.48 10.84
N VAL A 253 8.83 -5.35 11.53
CA VAL A 253 7.85 -5.04 12.58
C VAL A 253 6.57 -4.53 11.93
N LEU A 254 5.47 -5.25 12.10
CA LEU A 254 4.19 -4.95 11.46
C LEU A 254 3.25 -4.10 12.33
N GLY A 255 3.60 -3.88 13.58
CA GLY A 255 2.83 -3.06 14.52
C GLY A 255 3.54 -2.93 15.86
N LYS A 256 2.90 -2.22 16.80
CA LYS A 256 3.46 -2.07 18.14
C LYS A 256 3.60 -3.44 18.82
N ILE A 257 4.76 -3.73 19.37
CA ILE A 257 5.04 -4.91 20.18
C ILE A 257 5.08 -4.47 21.64
N PRO A 258 4.30 -5.10 22.55
CA PRO A 258 4.29 -4.76 23.97
C PRO A 258 5.70 -4.77 24.57
N ASP A 259 5.92 -3.93 25.58
CA ASP A 259 7.16 -3.83 26.37
C ASP A 259 8.41 -3.50 25.54
N THR A 260 8.22 -3.02 24.31
CA THR A 260 9.32 -2.60 23.44
C THR A 260 9.14 -1.16 22.95
N ARG A 261 10.26 -0.59 22.42
CA ARG A 261 10.24 0.70 21.71
C ARG A 261 10.16 0.54 20.19
N LEU A 262 9.84 -0.68 19.72
CA LEU A 262 9.73 -0.97 18.29
C LEU A 262 8.40 -0.43 17.74
N LYS A 263 8.47 0.13 16.54
CA LYS A 263 7.32 0.69 15.83
C LYS A 263 7.04 -0.09 14.54
N GLY A 264 5.80 -0.13 14.13
CA GLY A 264 5.43 -0.68 12.83
C GLY A 264 6.19 0.01 11.69
N GLY A 265 6.69 -0.79 10.76
CA GLY A 265 7.52 -0.34 9.63
C GLY A 265 9.03 -0.41 9.87
N GLU A 266 9.48 -0.63 11.12
CA GLU A 266 10.91 -0.85 11.42
C GLU A 266 11.35 -2.26 11.02
N SER A 267 12.65 -2.42 10.84
CA SER A 267 13.32 -3.71 10.65
C SER A 267 14.27 -3.98 11.81
N VAL A 268 14.37 -5.23 12.24
CA VAL A 268 15.30 -5.66 13.28
C VAL A 268 15.99 -6.96 12.89
N THR A 269 17.19 -7.18 13.43
CA THR A 269 17.92 -8.44 13.27
C THR A 269 17.85 -9.23 14.57
N VAL A 270 17.58 -10.53 14.48
CA VAL A 270 17.57 -11.46 15.60
C VAL A 270 19.02 -11.81 15.96
N MET A 271 19.45 -11.39 17.13
CA MET A 271 20.80 -11.63 17.62
C MET A 271 20.91 -12.94 18.40
N LYS A 272 19.82 -13.34 19.06
CA LYS A 272 19.78 -14.56 19.87
C LYS A 272 18.36 -15.08 19.94
N VAL A 273 18.24 -16.40 19.92
CA VAL A 273 16.99 -17.13 20.10
C VAL A 273 17.09 -17.99 21.36
N GLU A 274 16.24 -17.74 22.32
CA GLU A 274 16.12 -18.53 23.56
C GLU A 274 14.67 -19.00 23.74
N ASP A 275 14.42 -19.94 24.66
CA ASP A 275 13.08 -20.43 24.92
C ASP A 275 12.14 -19.29 25.32
N GLY A 276 11.16 -19.02 24.48
CA GLY A 276 10.16 -17.97 24.70
C GLY A 276 10.62 -16.54 24.49
N GLN A 277 11.86 -16.32 24.00
CA GLN A 277 12.39 -14.96 23.82
C GLN A 277 13.26 -14.82 22.57
N LEU A 278 13.14 -13.67 21.90
CA LEU A 278 14.04 -13.22 20.84
C LEU A 278 14.77 -11.96 21.30
N THR A 279 16.09 -11.98 21.28
CA THR A 279 16.88 -10.74 21.43
C THR A 279 17.09 -10.14 20.05
N VAL A 280 16.61 -8.90 19.84
CA VAL A 280 16.66 -8.23 18.54
C VAL A 280 17.41 -6.91 18.63
N GLN A 281 17.99 -6.49 17.51
CA GLN A 281 18.76 -5.25 17.36
C GLN A 281 18.28 -4.47 16.13
N ARG A 282 18.15 -3.15 16.26
CA ARG A 282 17.92 -2.27 15.10
C ARG A 282 19.20 -2.12 14.26
N PRO A 283 19.07 -1.98 12.95
CA PRO A 283 20.21 -1.68 12.09
C PRO A 283 20.98 -0.43 12.58
N GLY A 284 22.31 -0.54 12.65
CA GLY A 284 23.17 0.58 13.07
C GLY A 284 23.14 0.95 14.57
N GLN A 285 22.33 0.28 15.38
CA GLN A 285 22.30 0.51 16.84
C GLN A 285 23.01 -0.62 17.59
N LYS A 286 23.63 -0.28 18.72
CA LYS A 286 24.26 -1.28 19.60
C LYS A 286 23.31 -1.83 20.68
N THR A 287 22.19 -1.14 20.90
CA THR A 287 21.20 -1.54 21.93
C THR A 287 20.30 -2.65 21.42
N THR A 288 20.10 -3.66 22.24
CA THR A 288 19.18 -4.77 21.98
C THR A 288 17.88 -4.61 22.71
N GLN A 289 16.83 -5.28 22.22
CA GLN A 289 15.55 -5.40 22.88
C GLN A 289 15.14 -6.88 22.91
N THR A 290 14.39 -7.27 23.93
CA THR A 290 13.89 -8.63 24.07
C THR A 290 12.41 -8.67 23.72
N LEU A 291 12.02 -9.61 22.86
CA LEU A 291 10.65 -9.90 22.47
C LEU A 291 10.23 -11.20 23.15
N ALA A 292 9.18 -11.16 23.97
CA ALA A 292 8.53 -12.37 24.42
C ALA A 292 7.76 -13.00 23.23
N VAL A 293 7.99 -14.27 22.98
CA VAL A 293 7.40 -15.00 21.85
C VAL A 293 6.94 -16.39 22.29
N GLY A 294 5.97 -16.94 21.57
CA GLY A 294 5.48 -18.29 21.82
C GLY A 294 4.80 -18.89 20.59
N ALA A 295 4.47 -20.16 20.66
CA ALA A 295 3.73 -20.87 19.63
C ALA A 295 2.21 -20.68 19.76
N GLY A 296 1.74 -20.13 20.89
CA GLY A 296 0.33 -19.84 21.13
C GLY A 296 -0.14 -18.58 20.42
N VAL A 297 -1.40 -18.55 20.00
CA VAL A 297 -2.00 -17.41 19.30
C VAL A 297 -1.99 -16.16 20.18
N PHE A 298 -2.15 -16.31 21.48
CA PHE A 298 -2.10 -15.20 22.44
C PHE A 298 -0.68 -14.68 22.68
N ASP A 299 0.35 -15.47 22.37
CA ASP A 299 1.75 -15.08 22.47
C ASP A 299 2.32 -14.56 21.14
N GLY A 300 1.45 -14.48 20.13
CA GLY A 300 1.81 -13.99 18.80
C GLY A 300 2.26 -12.53 18.81
N ILE A 301 3.29 -12.22 18.03
CA ILE A 301 3.83 -10.86 17.87
C ILE A 301 3.65 -10.35 16.45
N LYS A 302 3.60 -9.03 16.30
CA LYS A 302 3.35 -8.36 15.01
C LYS A 302 4.63 -8.23 14.20
N VAL A 303 5.11 -9.35 13.66
CA VAL A 303 6.33 -9.42 12.84
C VAL A 303 6.12 -10.31 11.62
N GLY A 304 6.99 -10.16 10.64
CA GLY A 304 7.14 -11.04 9.48
C GLY A 304 8.60 -11.12 9.06
N HIS A 305 8.96 -12.00 8.11
CA HIS A 305 10.30 -11.98 7.54
C HIS A 305 10.55 -10.64 6.81
N GLY A 306 11.69 -10.03 7.04
CA GLY A 306 12.06 -8.71 6.56
C GLY A 306 13.07 -8.69 5.39
N TRP A 307 13.35 -9.83 4.76
CA TRP A 307 14.29 -9.92 3.65
C TRP A 307 13.73 -9.38 2.35
N VAL A 308 12.41 -9.57 2.14
CA VAL A 308 11.70 -9.18 0.93
C VAL A 308 10.64 -8.13 1.25
N GLU A 309 10.65 -7.05 0.50
CA GLU A 309 9.70 -5.94 0.63
C GLU A 309 8.88 -5.75 -0.65
N SER A 310 7.76 -5.06 -0.53
CA SER A 310 7.02 -4.58 -1.71
C SER A 310 7.79 -3.45 -2.38
N PRO A 311 7.76 -3.35 -3.73
CA PRO A 311 8.27 -2.19 -4.45
C PRO A 311 7.65 -0.88 -3.93
N GLY A 312 8.40 0.21 -3.98
CA GLY A 312 7.94 1.54 -3.56
C GLY A 312 8.20 1.92 -2.10
N ARG A 313 8.78 1.01 -1.30
CA ARG A 313 9.31 1.39 0.02
C ARG A 313 10.60 2.19 -0.14
N SER A 314 10.82 3.11 0.79
CA SER A 314 12.05 3.88 0.84
C SER A 314 13.24 2.97 1.12
N VAL A 315 14.26 3.05 0.29
CA VAL A 315 15.50 2.31 0.37
C VAL A 315 16.64 3.29 0.64
N SER A 316 17.64 2.89 1.41
CA SER A 316 18.85 3.70 1.62
C SER A 316 19.58 3.97 0.29
N GLU A 317 20.16 5.15 0.15
CA GLU A 317 20.94 5.52 -1.03
C GLU A 317 22.16 4.62 -1.25
N THR A 318 22.60 3.91 -0.23
CA THR A 318 23.72 2.98 -0.28
C THR A 318 23.33 1.53 -0.51
N ALA A 319 22.02 1.21 -0.42
CA ALA A 319 21.55 -0.15 -0.54
C ALA A 319 21.55 -0.65 -1.98
N THR A 320 21.93 -1.93 -2.15
CA THR A 320 21.70 -2.67 -3.39
C THR A 320 20.31 -3.29 -3.38
N VAL A 321 19.52 -2.98 -4.39
CA VAL A 321 18.17 -3.50 -4.56
C VAL A 321 18.19 -4.68 -5.53
N PHE A 322 17.73 -5.83 -5.05
CA PHE A 322 17.56 -7.05 -5.83
C PHE A 322 16.07 -7.21 -6.15
N ALA A 323 15.68 -7.04 -7.41
CA ALA A 323 14.28 -7.03 -7.77
C ALA A 323 13.93 -8.00 -8.89
N SER A 324 12.76 -8.62 -8.79
CA SER A 324 12.15 -9.32 -9.92
C SER A 324 10.74 -8.78 -10.15
N VAL A 325 10.45 -8.36 -11.37
CA VAL A 325 9.17 -7.79 -11.76
C VAL A 325 8.57 -8.57 -12.93
N THR A 326 7.26 -8.57 -13.02
CA THR A 326 6.58 -9.19 -14.15
C THR A 326 6.74 -8.32 -15.39
N GLN A 327 6.68 -8.95 -16.56
CA GLN A 327 6.83 -8.25 -17.85
C GLN A 327 5.78 -7.13 -18.07
N ARG A 328 4.61 -7.24 -17.43
CA ARG A 328 3.53 -6.25 -17.53
C ARG A 328 3.83 -4.98 -16.72
N GLU A 329 4.65 -5.11 -15.71
CA GLU A 329 5.01 -4.02 -14.78
C GLU A 329 6.29 -3.28 -15.19
N LEU A 330 6.96 -3.70 -16.28
CA LEU A 330 8.21 -3.10 -16.73
C LEU A 330 7.95 -1.78 -17.49
N ASP A 331 8.16 -0.67 -16.82
CA ASP A 331 8.16 0.68 -17.38
C ASP A 331 9.10 1.62 -16.57
N ASN A 332 9.19 2.87 -16.97
CA ASN A 332 10.01 3.86 -16.28
C ASN A 332 9.54 4.12 -14.83
N ALA A 333 8.23 4.08 -14.57
CA ALA A 333 7.68 4.23 -13.23
C ALA A 333 8.08 3.06 -12.33
N THR A 334 8.11 1.83 -12.86
CA THR A 334 8.60 0.65 -12.15
C THR A 334 10.07 0.79 -11.77
N LEU A 335 10.93 1.28 -12.68
CA LEU A 335 12.33 1.54 -12.38
C LEU A 335 12.48 2.53 -11.22
N ASN A 336 11.75 3.64 -11.25
CA ASN A 336 11.75 4.63 -10.18
C ASN A 336 11.19 4.09 -8.85
N GLN A 337 10.25 3.15 -8.93
CA GLN A 337 9.66 2.50 -7.75
C GLN A 337 10.63 1.53 -7.07
N LEU A 338 11.41 0.79 -7.85
CA LEU A 338 12.33 -0.23 -7.33
C LEU A 338 13.59 0.37 -6.70
N ALA A 339 14.09 1.46 -7.27
CA ALA A 339 15.32 2.08 -6.81
C ALA A 339 15.10 3.55 -6.46
N GLN A 340 15.72 4.00 -5.40
CA GLN A 340 15.85 5.43 -5.10
C GLN A 340 17.08 6.00 -5.81
N SER A 341 17.11 7.33 -5.93
CA SER A 341 18.27 8.03 -6.44
C SER A 341 19.53 7.61 -5.67
N GLY A 342 20.52 7.09 -6.37
CA GLY A 342 21.77 6.62 -5.80
C GLY A 342 21.85 5.14 -5.46
N SER A 343 20.73 4.41 -5.40
CA SER A 343 20.76 2.96 -5.17
C SER A 343 21.21 2.20 -6.41
N HIS A 344 21.95 1.13 -6.20
CA HIS A 344 22.26 0.17 -7.24
C HIS A 344 21.12 -0.84 -7.37
N LEU A 345 20.57 -1.00 -8.59
CA LEU A 345 19.47 -1.93 -8.86
C LEU A 345 19.99 -3.14 -9.65
N ARG A 346 19.76 -4.34 -9.14
CA ARG A 346 19.91 -5.60 -9.85
C ARG A 346 18.54 -6.14 -10.21
N LEU A 347 18.17 -6.04 -11.49
CA LEU A 347 16.86 -6.41 -11.99
C LEU A 347 16.91 -7.77 -12.70
N TYR A 348 16.22 -8.75 -12.10
CA TYR A 348 16.10 -10.11 -12.64
C TYR A 348 14.87 -10.20 -13.53
N SER A 349 15.09 -10.34 -14.83
CA SER A 349 14.05 -10.34 -15.86
C SER A 349 13.95 -11.68 -16.58
N ALA A 350 12.73 -12.05 -16.97
CA ALA A 350 12.51 -13.19 -17.88
C ALA A 350 12.93 -12.89 -19.33
N GLN A 351 13.15 -11.62 -19.69
CA GLN A 351 13.56 -11.17 -21.02
C GLN A 351 15.04 -10.80 -21.03
N ASP A 352 15.61 -10.77 -22.24
CA ASP A 352 16.96 -10.28 -22.46
C ASP A 352 17.12 -8.81 -22.03
N ALA A 353 18.36 -8.40 -21.82
CA ALA A 353 18.68 -7.06 -21.32
C ALA A 353 18.21 -5.95 -22.26
N ALA A 354 18.29 -6.14 -23.58
CA ALA A 354 17.90 -5.13 -24.55
C ALA A 354 16.40 -4.84 -24.50
N ARG A 355 15.58 -5.88 -24.50
CA ARG A 355 14.10 -5.77 -24.41
C ARG A 355 13.67 -5.24 -23.04
N THR A 356 14.34 -5.63 -21.98
CA THR A 356 14.06 -5.11 -20.63
C THR A 356 14.38 -3.62 -20.56
N THR A 357 15.52 -3.19 -21.07
CA THR A 357 15.90 -1.76 -21.15
C THR A 357 14.93 -0.94 -21.98
N GLU A 358 14.52 -1.47 -23.14
CA GLU A 358 13.52 -0.83 -23.98
C GLU A 358 12.20 -0.60 -23.24
N LYS A 359 11.72 -1.60 -22.49
CA LYS A 359 10.50 -1.46 -21.68
C LYS A 359 10.66 -0.47 -20.54
N LEU A 360 11.76 -0.49 -19.82
CA LEU A 360 12.05 0.45 -18.73
C LEU A 360 12.16 1.90 -19.20
N SER A 361 12.51 2.13 -20.47
CA SER A 361 12.53 3.47 -21.05
C SER A 361 11.16 3.99 -21.48
N ARG A 362 10.16 3.12 -21.56
CA ARG A 362 8.79 3.51 -21.95
C ARG A 362 8.10 4.25 -20.81
N HIS A 363 7.60 5.44 -21.12
CA HIS A 363 6.64 6.11 -20.26
C HIS A 363 5.25 5.54 -20.52
N THR A 364 4.74 4.78 -19.54
CA THR A 364 3.33 4.40 -19.57
C THR A 364 2.54 5.55 -18.97
N ALA A 365 1.88 6.34 -19.82
CA ALA A 365 0.90 7.31 -19.37
C ALA A 365 -0.29 6.52 -18.80
N PHE A 366 -0.59 6.69 -17.52
CA PHE A 366 -1.87 6.24 -16.98
C PHE A 366 -2.92 7.21 -17.52
N SER A 367 -3.73 6.74 -18.48
CA SER A 367 -4.92 7.50 -18.86
C SER A 367 -5.96 7.38 -17.76
N VAL A 368 -6.46 8.51 -17.32
CA VAL A 368 -7.55 8.56 -16.34
C VAL A 368 -8.80 8.00 -16.97
N VAL A 369 -9.52 7.17 -16.23
CA VAL A 369 -10.77 6.56 -16.72
C VAL A 369 -11.77 7.63 -17.16
N SER A 370 -11.80 8.77 -16.47
CA SER A 370 -12.62 9.92 -16.83
C SER A 370 -12.38 10.46 -18.26
N GLU A 371 -11.14 10.47 -18.74
CA GLU A 371 -10.83 10.87 -20.12
C GLU A 371 -11.25 9.84 -21.14
N GLN A 372 -11.06 8.56 -20.82
CA GLN A 372 -11.46 7.46 -21.71
C GLN A 372 -12.97 7.37 -21.87
N LEU A 373 -13.73 7.70 -20.81
CA LEU A 373 -15.20 7.71 -20.84
C LEU A 373 -15.77 8.98 -21.50
N LYS A 374 -15.11 10.15 -21.37
CA LYS A 374 -15.51 11.40 -22.07
C LYS A 374 -15.55 11.23 -23.59
N SER A 375 -14.70 10.38 -24.18
CA SER A 375 -14.67 10.14 -25.62
C SER A 375 -15.85 9.33 -26.17
N ARG A 376 -16.67 8.73 -25.28
CA ARG A 376 -17.80 7.86 -25.63
C ARG A 376 -19.17 8.46 -25.26
N SER A 377 -19.29 9.73 -24.91
CA SER A 377 -20.45 10.40 -24.33
C SER A 377 -21.82 9.80 -24.64
N GLY A 378 -22.41 9.24 -23.63
CA GLY A 378 -23.79 8.83 -23.47
C GLY A 378 -24.17 8.92 -22.00
N GLU A 379 -23.88 10.05 -21.34
CA GLU A 379 -24.07 10.25 -19.89
C GLU A 379 -25.53 10.13 -19.43
N THR A 380 -26.51 10.32 -20.34
CA THR A 380 -27.93 10.38 -20.02
C THR A 380 -28.60 9.03 -19.72
N ASP A 381 -28.08 7.91 -20.24
CA ASP A 381 -28.71 6.60 -20.02
C ASP A 381 -28.26 5.91 -18.72
N LEU A 382 -27.12 6.30 -18.17
CA LEU A 382 -26.52 5.69 -16.98
C LEU A 382 -27.23 6.05 -15.68
N ASP A 383 -27.68 7.29 -15.53
CA ASP A 383 -28.35 7.75 -14.31
C ASP A 383 -29.76 7.17 -14.16
N ALA A 384 -30.47 6.91 -15.28
CA ALA A 384 -31.77 6.25 -15.29
C ALA A 384 -31.69 4.77 -14.88
N ALA A 385 -30.63 4.06 -15.28
CA ALA A 385 -30.42 2.64 -14.95
C ALA A 385 -30.07 2.44 -13.44
N ILE A 386 -29.39 3.40 -12.82
CA ILE A 386 -29.01 3.36 -11.40
C ILE A 386 -30.22 3.57 -10.48
N ALA A 387 -31.17 4.41 -10.89
CA ALA A 387 -32.40 4.66 -10.13
C ALA A 387 -33.27 3.40 -9.98
N GLN A 388 -33.24 2.50 -10.96
CA GLN A 388 -34.02 1.25 -10.93
C GLN A 388 -33.45 0.18 -9.97
N GLN A 389 -32.18 0.23 -9.61
CA GLN A 389 -31.51 -0.83 -8.84
C GLN A 389 -31.46 -0.59 -7.33
N LYS A 390 -31.87 0.58 -6.85
CA LYS A 390 -31.89 0.90 -5.39
C LYS A 390 -32.93 0.10 -4.58
N ALA A 391 -33.72 -0.75 -5.21
CA ALA A 391 -34.83 -1.48 -4.58
C ALA A 391 -34.64 -3.01 -4.47
N GLY A 392 -33.48 -3.60 -4.76
CA GLY A 392 -33.35 -5.04 -4.94
C GLY A 392 -32.47 -5.78 -3.95
N LEU A 393 -32.95 -6.95 -3.57
CA LEU A 393 -32.33 -7.97 -2.73
C LEU A 393 -30.96 -8.42 -3.25
N HIS A 394 -29.96 -8.42 -2.39
CA HIS A 394 -28.61 -8.91 -2.73
C HIS A 394 -28.58 -10.43 -2.84
N THR A 395 -28.40 -10.95 -4.04
CA THR A 395 -28.10 -12.37 -4.28
C THR A 395 -26.71 -12.74 -3.76
N PRO A 396 -26.43 -14.03 -3.49
CA PRO A 396 -25.07 -14.47 -3.12
C PRO A 396 -24.00 -14.05 -4.13
N ALA A 397 -24.33 -14.02 -5.42
CA ALA A 397 -23.40 -13.57 -6.48
C ALA A 397 -23.13 -12.05 -6.41
N GLU A 398 -24.16 -11.24 -6.14
CA GLU A 398 -24.00 -9.79 -5.92
C GLU A 398 -23.13 -9.52 -4.68
N GLN A 399 -23.33 -10.26 -3.60
CA GLN A 399 -22.51 -10.14 -2.39
C GLN A 399 -21.05 -10.50 -2.68
N ALA A 400 -20.81 -11.59 -3.41
CA ALA A 400 -19.45 -12.00 -3.80
C ALA A 400 -18.75 -10.93 -4.64
N ILE A 401 -19.43 -10.34 -5.61
CA ILE A 401 -18.91 -9.25 -6.44
C ILE A 401 -18.67 -7.99 -5.60
N HIS A 402 -19.60 -7.66 -4.71
CA HIS A 402 -19.45 -6.50 -3.82
C HIS A 402 -18.22 -6.59 -2.90
N LEU A 403 -17.84 -7.81 -2.49
CA LEU A 403 -16.62 -8.06 -1.74
C LEU A 403 -15.36 -8.06 -2.63
N ALA A 404 -15.47 -8.54 -3.86
CA ALA A 404 -14.35 -8.64 -4.79
C ALA A 404 -13.87 -7.28 -5.31
N ILE A 405 -14.79 -6.35 -5.61
CA ILE A 405 -14.47 -5.03 -6.18
C ILE A 405 -13.48 -4.24 -5.31
N PRO A 406 -13.71 -4.02 -3.99
CA PRO A 406 -12.76 -3.28 -3.16
C PRO A 406 -11.38 -3.92 -3.06
N LEU A 407 -11.32 -5.27 -3.13
CA LEU A 407 -10.04 -5.99 -3.13
C LEU A 407 -9.24 -5.72 -4.42
N LEU A 408 -9.92 -5.69 -5.56
CA LEU A 408 -9.30 -5.38 -6.84
C LEU A 408 -8.92 -3.91 -6.93
N GLU A 409 -9.80 -3.00 -6.54
CA GLU A 409 -9.58 -1.55 -6.54
C GLU A 409 -8.48 -1.10 -5.55
N SER A 410 -8.15 -1.93 -4.54
CA SER A 410 -7.00 -1.68 -3.68
C SER A 410 -5.66 -1.90 -4.37
N GLN A 411 -5.65 -2.67 -5.46
CA GLN A 411 -4.45 -2.99 -6.25
C GLN A 411 -4.35 -2.12 -7.50
N ASP A 412 -5.47 -1.97 -8.21
CA ASP A 412 -5.60 -1.13 -9.41
C ASP A 412 -7.05 -0.67 -9.52
N LEU A 413 -7.28 0.57 -9.98
CA LEU A 413 -8.63 1.13 -10.11
C LEU A 413 -9.48 0.43 -11.17
N THR A 414 -8.83 -0.15 -12.15
CA THR A 414 -9.47 -0.93 -13.20
C THR A 414 -9.06 -2.39 -13.13
N PHE A 415 -9.98 -3.27 -13.42
CA PHE A 415 -9.75 -4.71 -13.39
C PHE A 415 -10.44 -5.38 -14.60
N SER A 416 -9.91 -6.50 -15.03
CA SER A 416 -10.53 -7.27 -16.10
C SER A 416 -11.72 -8.12 -15.59
N ARG A 417 -12.66 -8.44 -16.47
CA ARG A 417 -13.76 -9.36 -16.16
C ARG A 417 -13.29 -10.70 -15.60
N PRO A 418 -12.24 -11.36 -16.16
CA PRO A 418 -11.70 -12.58 -15.55
C PRO A 418 -11.14 -12.40 -14.14
N GLN A 419 -10.49 -11.27 -13.84
CA GLN A 419 -10.04 -10.96 -12.47
C GLN A 419 -11.22 -10.82 -11.50
N LEU A 420 -12.25 -10.06 -11.89
CA LEU A 420 -13.44 -9.90 -11.07
C LEU A 420 -14.13 -11.24 -10.81
N LEU A 421 -14.27 -12.06 -11.86
CA LEU A 421 -14.89 -13.38 -11.76
C LEU A 421 -14.09 -14.31 -10.81
N ALA A 422 -12.77 -14.37 -10.96
CA ALA A 422 -11.92 -15.20 -10.12
C ALA A 422 -11.98 -14.73 -8.64
N THR A 423 -11.86 -13.43 -8.40
CA THR A 423 -11.91 -12.86 -7.03
C THR A 423 -13.30 -13.04 -6.42
N ALA A 424 -14.38 -12.89 -7.20
CA ALA A 424 -15.74 -13.12 -6.72
C ALA A 424 -16.00 -14.61 -6.39
N MET A 425 -15.42 -15.54 -7.14
CA MET A 425 -15.46 -16.98 -6.80
C MET A 425 -14.78 -17.26 -5.46
N GLU A 426 -13.64 -16.65 -5.21
CA GLU A 426 -12.90 -16.77 -3.94
C GLU A 426 -13.70 -16.18 -2.77
N THR A 427 -14.23 -14.97 -2.93
CA THR A 427 -15.02 -14.28 -1.89
C THR A 427 -16.38 -14.94 -1.65
N GLY A 428 -16.96 -15.57 -2.66
CA GLY A 428 -18.23 -16.31 -2.58
C GLY A 428 -18.15 -17.62 -1.81
N GLY A 429 -16.93 -18.11 -1.51
CA GLY A 429 -16.74 -19.24 -0.60
C GLY A 429 -17.45 -20.54 -1.01
N GLY A 430 -17.57 -20.85 -2.29
CA GLY A 430 -18.22 -22.04 -2.83
C GLY A 430 -19.75 -22.02 -2.83
N LYS A 431 -20.37 -20.88 -2.45
CA LYS A 431 -21.85 -20.71 -2.43
C LYS A 431 -22.41 -20.15 -3.73
N VAL A 432 -21.56 -19.79 -4.65
CA VAL A 432 -21.90 -19.19 -5.94
C VAL A 432 -21.25 -19.94 -7.09
N SER A 433 -21.98 -20.08 -8.19
CA SER A 433 -21.43 -20.66 -9.39
C SER A 433 -20.77 -19.59 -10.27
N MET A 434 -19.83 -20.01 -11.11
CA MET A 434 -19.21 -19.14 -12.12
C MET A 434 -20.26 -18.50 -13.05
N ALA A 435 -21.31 -19.24 -13.41
CA ALA A 435 -22.39 -18.77 -14.27
C ALA A 435 -23.24 -17.67 -13.59
N ASP A 436 -23.50 -17.80 -12.28
CA ASP A 436 -24.27 -16.81 -11.54
C ASP A 436 -23.48 -15.49 -11.41
N ILE A 437 -22.17 -15.58 -11.11
CA ILE A 437 -21.29 -14.42 -11.04
C ILE A 437 -21.22 -13.74 -12.40
N ASP A 438 -20.99 -14.50 -13.47
CA ASP A 438 -20.88 -13.94 -14.82
C ASP A 438 -22.17 -13.25 -15.27
N THR A 439 -23.31 -13.86 -14.99
CA THR A 439 -24.64 -13.27 -15.26
C THR A 439 -24.82 -11.98 -14.47
N THR A 440 -24.40 -11.96 -13.20
CA THR A 440 -24.50 -10.78 -12.34
C THR A 440 -23.56 -9.67 -12.80
N ILE A 441 -22.33 -9.97 -13.19
CA ILE A 441 -21.40 -9.00 -13.79
C ILE A 441 -22.03 -8.35 -15.02
N GLN A 442 -22.65 -9.14 -15.92
CA GLN A 442 -23.33 -8.60 -17.09
C GLN A 442 -24.53 -7.72 -16.72
N ALA A 443 -25.28 -8.09 -15.69
CA ALA A 443 -26.38 -7.27 -15.18
C ALA A 443 -25.86 -5.94 -14.60
N GLN A 444 -24.77 -5.96 -13.85
CA GLN A 444 -24.16 -4.76 -13.28
C GLN A 444 -23.54 -3.84 -14.37
N ILE A 445 -23.00 -4.40 -15.45
CA ILE A 445 -22.56 -3.61 -16.61
C ILE A 445 -23.77 -2.95 -17.29
N ARG A 446 -24.85 -3.70 -17.52
CA ARG A 446 -26.07 -3.15 -18.15
C ARG A 446 -26.76 -2.08 -17.29
N SER A 447 -26.70 -2.21 -15.98
CA SER A 447 -27.27 -1.22 -15.05
C SER A 447 -26.34 -0.04 -14.78
N GLY A 448 -25.10 -0.05 -15.30
CA GLY A 448 -24.13 1.00 -15.08
C GLY A 448 -23.49 1.02 -13.70
N GLN A 449 -23.62 -0.02 -12.90
CA GLN A 449 -22.84 -0.19 -11.65
C GLN A 449 -21.39 -0.53 -11.92
N LEU A 450 -21.13 -1.26 -13.00
CA LEU A 450 -19.82 -1.48 -13.57
C LEU A 450 -19.75 -0.81 -14.95
N LEU A 451 -18.70 -0.11 -15.22
CA LEU A 451 -18.45 0.58 -16.47
C LEU A 451 -17.33 -0.10 -17.24
N ASN A 452 -17.53 -0.27 -18.56
CA ASN A 452 -16.47 -0.75 -19.43
C ASN A 452 -15.50 0.38 -19.76
N VAL A 453 -14.21 0.14 -19.55
CA VAL A 453 -13.14 1.07 -19.90
C VAL A 453 -12.37 0.51 -21.09
N PRO A 454 -12.37 1.19 -22.25
CA PRO A 454 -11.63 0.72 -23.41
C PRO A 454 -10.12 0.85 -23.18
N VAL A 455 -9.38 -0.18 -23.56
CA VAL A 455 -7.91 -0.14 -23.56
C VAL A 455 -7.43 0.64 -24.77
N ALA A 456 -6.60 1.65 -24.55
CA ALA A 456 -6.17 2.63 -25.56
C ALA A 456 -5.37 2.03 -26.74
N HIS A 457 -4.83 0.83 -26.62
CA HIS A 457 -4.06 0.14 -27.67
C HIS A 457 -4.45 -1.35 -27.78
N GLY A 458 -5.45 -1.65 -28.50
CA GLY A 458 -5.81 -2.78 -29.35
C GLY A 458 -5.51 -4.24 -29.00
N TYR A 459 -4.92 -4.57 -27.87
CA TYR A 459 -4.64 -5.94 -27.44
C TYR A 459 -5.00 -6.11 -25.95
N GLY A 460 -6.24 -6.40 -25.66
CA GLY A 460 -6.64 -6.76 -24.30
C GLY A 460 -8.15 -6.75 -24.12
N ASN A 461 -8.62 -7.54 -23.18
CA ASN A 461 -10.01 -7.55 -22.74
C ASN A 461 -10.36 -6.16 -22.18
N ASP A 462 -11.59 -5.69 -22.44
CA ASP A 462 -12.13 -4.48 -21.85
C ASP A 462 -11.94 -4.53 -20.34
N LEU A 463 -11.44 -3.44 -19.78
CA LEU A 463 -11.33 -3.26 -18.34
C LEU A 463 -12.67 -2.79 -17.77
N LEU A 464 -12.90 -3.08 -16.52
CA LEU A 464 -14.05 -2.64 -15.75
C LEU A 464 -13.61 -1.69 -14.65
N ILE A 465 -14.48 -0.75 -14.30
CA ILE A 465 -14.38 0.11 -13.11
C ILE A 465 -15.74 0.15 -12.43
N SER A 466 -15.76 0.26 -11.10
CA SER A 466 -17.03 0.48 -10.41
C SER A 466 -17.54 1.91 -10.60
N ARG A 467 -18.87 2.08 -10.63
CA ARG A 467 -19.49 3.42 -10.67
C ARG A 467 -19.06 4.28 -9.49
N GLN A 468 -18.86 3.69 -8.32
CA GLN A 468 -18.44 4.40 -7.13
C GLN A 468 -17.05 5.02 -7.32
N THR A 469 -16.11 4.28 -7.90
CA THR A 469 -14.76 4.77 -8.18
C THR A 469 -14.76 5.82 -9.28
N TRP A 470 -15.57 5.64 -10.31
CA TRP A 470 -15.79 6.66 -11.33
C TRP A 470 -16.34 7.99 -10.78
N ASP A 471 -17.36 7.92 -9.91
CA ASP A 471 -17.92 9.11 -9.27
C ASP A 471 -16.92 9.77 -8.30
N ALA A 472 -16.03 8.99 -7.69
CA ALA A 472 -14.92 9.51 -6.90
C ALA A 472 -13.89 10.29 -7.75
N GLU A 473 -13.54 9.80 -8.94
CA GLU A 473 -12.71 10.56 -9.89
C GLU A 473 -13.36 11.88 -10.29
N LYS A 474 -14.66 11.87 -10.62
CA LYS A 474 -15.42 13.09 -10.92
C LYS A 474 -15.38 14.08 -9.75
N SER A 475 -15.49 13.60 -8.52
CA SER A 475 -15.46 14.44 -7.32
C SER A 475 -14.10 15.17 -7.20
N ILE A 476 -13.00 14.54 -7.55
CA ILE A 476 -11.68 15.21 -7.58
C ILE A 476 -11.69 16.37 -8.58
N LEU A 477 -12.22 16.14 -9.79
CA LEU A 477 -12.35 17.20 -10.79
C LEU A 477 -13.18 18.39 -10.29
N THR A 478 -14.29 18.09 -9.60
CA THR A 478 -15.13 19.13 -9.01
C THR A 478 -14.36 19.93 -7.95
N HIS A 479 -13.66 19.27 -7.04
CA HIS A 479 -12.87 19.94 -6.01
C HIS A 479 -11.75 20.82 -6.61
N VAL A 480 -11.09 20.37 -7.68
CA VAL A 480 -10.07 21.17 -8.38
C VAL A 480 -10.70 22.42 -9.00
N LEU A 481 -11.85 22.26 -9.66
CA LEU A 481 -12.54 23.39 -10.28
C LEU A 481 -13.06 24.41 -9.25
N GLU A 482 -13.59 23.94 -8.13
CA GLU A 482 -14.08 24.79 -7.04
C GLU A 482 -12.95 25.41 -6.21
N GLY A 483 -11.82 24.70 -6.08
CA GLY A 483 -10.64 25.16 -5.35
C GLY A 483 -9.72 26.08 -6.13
N LYS A 484 -9.85 26.14 -7.47
CA LYS A 484 -9.03 26.98 -8.31
C LYS A 484 -9.31 28.46 -7.99
N ASP A 485 -8.25 29.20 -7.70
CA ASP A 485 -8.31 30.62 -7.32
C ASP A 485 -9.15 30.90 -6.04
N ALA A 486 -9.46 29.87 -5.23
CA ALA A 486 -10.25 30.00 -4.02
C ALA A 486 -9.45 30.59 -2.84
N VAL A 487 -8.14 30.51 -2.89
CA VAL A 487 -7.21 31.02 -1.85
C VAL A 487 -6.27 32.03 -2.46
N ALA A 488 -5.95 33.09 -1.73
CA ALA A 488 -4.94 34.03 -2.16
C ALA A 488 -3.54 33.38 -2.13
N PRO A 489 -2.63 33.75 -3.04
CA PRO A 489 -1.26 33.29 -2.99
C PRO A 489 -0.59 33.72 -1.68
N LEU A 490 0.37 32.95 -1.22
CA LEU A 490 1.14 33.30 0.00
C LEU A 490 1.91 34.61 -0.16
N MET A 491 2.29 34.92 -1.39
CA MET A 491 2.97 36.18 -1.76
C MET A 491 2.56 36.58 -3.19
N ASP A 492 2.28 37.85 -3.42
CA ASP A 492 2.07 38.37 -4.77
C ASP A 492 3.34 38.23 -5.62
N ARG A 493 4.51 38.32 -4.99
CA ARG A 493 5.81 38.16 -5.63
C ARG A 493 6.86 37.73 -4.62
N VAL A 494 7.63 36.69 -4.97
CA VAL A 494 8.74 36.23 -4.11
C VAL A 494 9.89 37.23 -4.13
N PRO A 495 10.34 37.74 -2.96
CA PRO A 495 11.46 38.64 -2.84
C PRO A 495 12.77 38.03 -3.37
N ALA A 496 13.60 38.82 -4.03
CA ALA A 496 14.88 38.36 -4.54
C ALA A 496 15.82 37.80 -3.46
N SER A 497 15.69 38.28 -2.21
CA SER A 497 16.45 37.80 -1.06
C SER A 497 16.19 36.35 -0.73
N LEU A 498 15.00 35.83 -0.97
CA LEU A 498 14.66 34.43 -0.78
C LEU A 498 15.16 33.52 -1.90
N MET A 499 15.70 34.11 -2.98
CA MET A 499 16.12 33.40 -4.18
C MET A 499 17.65 33.33 -4.34
N THR A 500 18.42 33.95 -3.45
CA THR A 500 19.85 34.26 -3.67
C THR A 500 20.70 33.00 -3.81
N ASP A 501 20.46 31.98 -2.96
CA ASP A 501 21.25 30.75 -2.90
C ASP A 501 20.57 29.55 -3.58
N LEU A 502 19.50 29.80 -4.33
CA LEU A 502 18.72 28.74 -4.99
C LEU A 502 19.19 28.51 -6.43
N THR A 503 19.19 27.25 -6.85
CA THR A 503 19.35 26.89 -8.27
C THR A 503 18.17 27.39 -9.11
N ALA A 504 18.31 27.38 -10.43
CA ALA A 504 17.22 27.80 -11.34
C ALA A 504 15.94 26.98 -11.10
N GLY A 505 16.06 25.65 -10.89
CA GLY A 505 14.94 24.77 -10.58
C GLY A 505 14.29 25.06 -9.23
N GLN A 506 15.10 25.29 -8.19
CA GLN A 506 14.61 25.65 -6.88
C GLN A 506 13.87 27.01 -6.89
N ARG A 507 14.40 28.00 -7.61
CA ARG A 507 13.72 29.29 -7.80
C ARG A 507 12.36 29.15 -8.48
N ALA A 508 12.27 28.31 -9.52
CA ALA A 508 11.00 28.06 -10.22
C ALA A 508 9.98 27.38 -9.29
N ALA A 509 10.40 26.36 -8.52
CA ALA A 509 9.55 25.69 -7.55
C ALA A 509 9.11 26.62 -6.42
N THR A 510 10.01 27.45 -5.88
CA THR A 510 9.68 28.44 -4.84
C THR A 510 8.65 29.45 -5.33
N ARG A 511 8.79 29.96 -6.56
CA ARG A 511 7.77 30.84 -7.14
C ARG A 511 6.43 30.12 -7.28
N MET A 512 6.42 28.91 -7.84
CA MET A 512 5.18 28.15 -7.98
C MET A 512 4.46 27.96 -6.64
N ILE A 513 5.19 27.65 -5.57
CA ILE A 513 4.60 27.42 -4.23
C ILE A 513 4.05 28.72 -3.63
N LEU A 514 4.80 29.80 -3.72
CA LEU A 514 4.48 31.04 -3.00
C LEU A 514 3.58 32.00 -3.78
N GLU A 515 3.60 31.96 -5.12
CA GLU A 515 2.83 32.83 -6.02
C GLU A 515 1.60 32.13 -6.63
N SER A 516 1.36 30.81 -6.35
CA SER A 516 0.16 30.09 -6.84
C SER A 516 -1.04 30.28 -5.91
N THR A 517 -2.20 30.32 -6.55
CA THR A 517 -3.52 30.36 -5.89
C THR A 517 -4.12 28.97 -5.81
#